data_91e52403bdb3cae30b5cf9e794d093db
#
_entry.id   91e52403bdb3cae30b5cf9e794d093db
#
_cell.length_a   1.000
_cell.length_b   1.000
_cell.length_c   1.000
_cell.angle_alpha   90.00
_cell.angle_beta   90.00
_cell.angle_gamma   90.00
#
_symmetry.space_group_name_H-M   'P 1'
#
loop_
_entity.id
_entity.type
_entity.pdbx_description
1 polymer ?
#
loop_
_entity_poly.entity_id
_entity_poly.type
_entity_poly.pdbx_seq_one_letter_code
_entity_poly.pdbx_strand_id
1 'polypeptide(L)'
;ISTNKNRLDFEAQVEIAKKAKLGKRTAKKSVEMMMKKFYEMASSLSYFNEIVYEKYNEKYPRKSFLKKIEGIHKYKNKIGIQNINLRNNKNLIFEIFIEIGKSKIINSIDTETKSLIRRNIMLIDKEFRRKDTYANQFLEILKSKYNLSSILRTMKSLGVLQKYIPEFDSVIGQMQFDLFHVYTVDEHTFKVVRNMRQMKLSKQPGFELEHELINKLSKI
;
A
#
# COMPACT_ATOMS: atom_id res chain seq x y z
N ILE A 1 29.47 -23.45 -4.88
CA ILE A 1 28.30 -23.66 -5.74
C ILE A 1 28.17 -22.42 -6.59
N SER A 2 28.81 -22.48 -7.76
CA SER A 2 28.68 -21.43 -8.78
C SER A 2 27.39 -21.68 -9.55
N THR A 3 26.30 -21.15 -9.07
CA THR A 3 25.10 -21.04 -9.90
C THR A 3 24.93 -19.58 -10.30
N ASN A 4 25.11 -19.31 -11.56
CA ASN A 4 24.87 -18.04 -12.26
C ASN A 4 23.36 -17.64 -12.23
N LYS A 5 22.63 -18.06 -11.21
CA LYS A 5 21.19 -17.83 -11.06
C LYS A 5 20.96 -16.92 -9.86
N ASN A 6 20.96 -15.61 -10.10
CA ASN A 6 20.41 -14.61 -9.17
C ASN A 6 18.88 -14.78 -8.98
N ARG A 7 18.40 -16.04 -8.96
CA ARG A 7 16.99 -16.36 -8.86
C ARG A 7 16.74 -17.26 -7.66
N LEU A 8 15.85 -16.82 -6.79
CA LEU A 8 15.40 -17.55 -5.62
C LEU A 8 14.31 -18.55 -6.04
N ASP A 9 14.71 -19.66 -6.68
CA ASP A 9 13.81 -20.73 -7.08
C ASP A 9 13.35 -21.58 -5.86
N PHE A 10 12.43 -22.52 -6.10
CA PHE A 10 11.84 -23.34 -5.02
C PHE A 10 12.90 -24.16 -4.27
N GLU A 11 13.90 -24.69 -4.94
CA GLU A 11 14.96 -25.50 -4.33
C GLU A 11 15.83 -24.64 -3.42
N ALA A 12 16.24 -23.46 -3.91
CA ALA A 12 17.01 -22.49 -3.13
C ALA A 12 16.20 -21.98 -1.90
N GLN A 13 14.91 -21.76 -2.04
CA GLN A 13 14.05 -21.35 -0.92
C GLN A 13 14.03 -22.43 0.18
N VAL A 14 13.90 -23.72 -0.18
CA VAL A 14 13.91 -24.82 0.78
C VAL A 14 15.27 -24.93 1.47
N GLU A 15 16.37 -24.83 0.72
CA GLU A 15 17.72 -24.90 1.27
C GLU A 15 18.03 -23.77 2.24
N ILE A 16 17.68 -22.53 1.87
CA ILE A 16 17.87 -21.37 2.72
C ILE A 16 17.01 -21.46 3.99
N ALA A 17 15.75 -21.86 3.86
CA ALA A 17 14.86 -22.02 5.01
C ALA A 17 15.38 -23.06 6.01
N LYS A 18 15.97 -24.19 5.54
CA LYS A 18 16.65 -25.18 6.38
C LYS A 18 17.87 -24.58 7.09
N LYS A 19 18.75 -23.87 6.36
CA LYS A 19 19.95 -23.24 6.94
C LYS A 19 19.61 -22.16 7.96
N ALA A 20 18.54 -21.41 7.74
CA ALA A 20 18.06 -20.35 8.63
C ALA A 20 17.45 -20.86 9.94
N LYS A 21 17.33 -22.19 10.14
CA LYS A 21 16.80 -22.85 11.35
C LYS A 21 15.46 -22.25 11.83
N LEU A 22 14.56 -21.96 10.91
CA LEU A 22 13.28 -21.30 11.20
C LEU A 22 12.25 -22.23 11.87
N GLY A 23 12.68 -22.91 12.95
CA GLY A 23 11.81 -23.64 13.88
C GLY A 23 11.54 -25.10 13.49
N LYS A 24 10.89 -25.86 14.42
CA LYS A 24 10.44 -27.26 14.25
C LYS A 24 9.16 -27.36 13.41
N ARG A 25 9.07 -26.66 12.28
CA ARG A 25 7.89 -26.66 11.40
C ARG A 25 8.13 -27.52 10.16
N THR A 26 7.05 -27.84 9.45
CA THR A 26 7.16 -28.51 8.15
C THR A 26 8.00 -27.64 7.19
N ALA A 27 8.67 -28.28 6.20
CA ALA A 27 9.47 -27.56 5.21
C ALA A 27 8.67 -26.43 4.53
N LYS A 28 7.41 -26.70 4.16
CA LYS A 28 6.48 -25.71 3.59
C LYS A 28 6.34 -24.46 4.49
N LYS A 29 5.99 -24.64 5.77
CA LYS A 29 5.81 -23.54 6.72
C LYS A 29 7.11 -22.77 6.99
N SER A 30 8.25 -23.44 6.96
CA SER A 30 9.56 -22.79 7.13
C SER A 30 9.89 -21.91 5.95
N VAL A 31 9.59 -22.34 4.73
CA VAL A 31 9.76 -21.53 3.50
C VAL A 31 8.81 -20.33 3.51
N GLU A 32 7.53 -20.55 3.81
CA GLU A 32 6.54 -19.44 3.88
C GLU A 32 6.95 -18.38 4.88
N MET A 33 7.45 -18.77 6.06
CA MET A 33 7.94 -17.84 7.08
C MET A 33 9.22 -17.11 6.65
N MET A 34 10.15 -17.80 6.00
CA MET A 34 11.36 -17.20 5.45
C MET A 34 11.00 -16.16 4.37
N MET A 35 10.12 -16.54 3.44
CA MET A 35 9.70 -15.65 2.36
C MET A 35 8.91 -14.44 2.87
N LYS A 36 8.08 -14.59 3.89
CA LYS A 36 7.41 -13.45 4.55
C LYS A 36 8.44 -12.45 5.06
N LYS A 37 9.46 -12.89 5.80
CA LYS A 37 10.54 -12.03 6.28
C LYS A 37 11.32 -11.38 5.12
N PHE A 38 11.60 -12.15 4.07
CA PHE A 38 12.26 -11.63 2.88
C PHE A 38 11.47 -10.48 2.25
N TYR A 39 10.16 -10.65 2.04
CA TYR A 39 9.32 -9.60 1.47
C TYR A 39 9.17 -8.38 2.38
N GLU A 40 9.09 -8.56 3.71
CA GLU A 40 9.10 -7.46 4.68
C GLU A 40 10.40 -6.65 4.59
N MET A 41 11.55 -7.31 4.55
CA MET A 41 12.87 -6.66 4.41
C MET A 41 13.01 -5.98 3.04
N ALA A 42 12.63 -6.66 1.95
CA ALA A 42 12.69 -6.10 0.60
C ALA A 42 11.80 -4.85 0.46
N SER A 43 10.61 -4.86 1.06
CA SER A 43 9.71 -3.71 1.09
C SER A 43 10.31 -2.53 1.88
N SER A 44 10.96 -2.82 3.00
CA SER A 44 11.63 -1.80 3.81
C SER A 44 12.82 -1.17 3.09
N LEU A 45 13.62 -2.00 2.39
CA LEU A 45 14.74 -1.54 1.59
C LEU A 45 14.28 -0.72 0.38
N SER A 46 13.23 -1.16 -0.31
CA SER A 46 12.63 -0.43 -1.42
C SER A 46 12.15 0.95 -0.99
N TYR A 47 11.47 1.03 0.16
CA TYR A 47 11.05 2.31 0.75
C TYR A 47 12.24 3.22 1.09
N PHE A 48 13.31 2.67 1.68
CA PHE A 48 14.51 3.43 1.98
C PHE A 48 15.17 3.98 0.71
N ASN A 49 15.32 3.16 -0.32
CA ASN A 49 15.85 3.57 -1.62
C ASN A 49 15.00 4.67 -2.26
N GLU A 50 13.68 4.57 -2.18
CA GLU A 50 12.77 5.61 -2.69
C GLU A 50 13.03 6.96 -1.98
N ILE A 51 13.15 6.95 -0.64
CA ILE A 51 13.44 8.18 0.12
C ILE A 51 14.78 8.77 -0.26
N VAL A 52 15.84 7.97 -0.33
CA VAL A 52 17.18 8.44 -0.70
C VAL A 52 17.19 9.03 -2.10
N TYR A 53 16.60 8.32 -3.06
CA TYR A 53 16.50 8.78 -4.45
C TYR A 53 15.70 10.07 -4.58
N GLU A 54 14.55 10.17 -3.90
CA GLU A 54 13.73 11.37 -3.91
C GLU A 54 14.47 12.56 -3.30
N LYS A 55 15.12 12.39 -2.13
CA LYS A 55 15.92 13.46 -1.49
C LYS A 55 17.08 13.94 -2.37
N TYR A 56 17.75 13.02 -3.05
CA TYR A 56 18.84 13.36 -3.94
C TYR A 56 18.38 14.20 -5.14
N ASN A 57 17.18 13.92 -5.67
CA ASN A 57 16.62 14.58 -6.84
C ASN A 57 15.76 15.82 -6.51
N GLU A 58 15.39 16.02 -5.26
CA GLU A 58 14.61 17.19 -4.82
C GLU A 58 15.49 18.44 -4.71
N LYS A 59 15.73 19.12 -5.83
CA LYS A 59 16.23 20.49 -5.83
C LYS A 59 15.06 21.45 -5.61
N TYR A 60 14.88 21.90 -4.36
CA TYR A 60 13.99 23.00 -3.89
C TYR A 60 12.76 23.33 -4.77
N PRO A 61 11.68 22.61 -4.63
CA PRO A 61 10.47 22.88 -5.41
C PRO A 61 9.70 24.07 -4.84
N ARG A 62 9.09 24.87 -5.73
CA ARG A 62 8.04 25.82 -5.32
C ARG A 62 6.79 25.03 -4.95
N LYS A 63 6.42 25.05 -3.66
CA LYS A 63 5.20 24.40 -3.14
C LYS A 63 4.03 25.38 -3.28
N SER A 64 2.89 24.93 -3.79
CA SER A 64 1.64 25.67 -3.80
C SER A 64 0.63 25.03 -2.87
N PHE A 65 0.05 25.80 -1.95
CA PHE A 65 -0.95 25.27 -1.02
C PHE A 65 -2.31 25.08 -1.69
N LEU A 66 -3.04 24.05 -1.28
CA LEU A 66 -4.43 23.87 -1.65
C LEU A 66 -5.29 24.85 -0.85
N LYS A 67 -6.06 25.69 -1.54
CA LYS A 67 -6.93 26.70 -0.92
C LYS A 67 -8.01 26.12 0.01
N LYS A 68 -8.37 24.84 -0.16
CA LYS A 68 -9.48 24.19 0.58
C LYS A 68 -9.07 23.45 1.83
N ILE A 69 -7.79 23.08 1.97
CA ILE A 69 -7.33 22.23 3.07
C ILE A 69 -6.05 22.82 3.64
N GLU A 70 -6.18 23.35 4.85
CA GLU A 70 -5.05 23.93 5.57
C GLU A 70 -3.93 22.88 5.77
N GLY A 71 -2.69 23.30 5.53
CA GLY A 71 -1.52 22.43 5.69
C GLY A 71 -1.25 21.46 4.56
N ILE A 72 -2.15 21.31 3.58
CA ILE A 72 -1.89 20.49 2.39
C ILE A 72 -1.35 21.37 1.25
N HIS A 73 -0.23 20.93 0.69
CA HIS A 73 0.39 21.55 -0.47
C HIS A 73 0.57 20.54 -1.62
N LYS A 74 0.74 21.06 -2.82
CA LYS A 74 1.05 20.23 -3.99
C LYS A 74 2.25 20.79 -4.76
N TYR A 75 3.00 19.88 -5.36
CA TYR A 75 4.12 20.23 -6.22
C TYR A 75 4.27 19.19 -7.34
N LYS A 76 4.23 19.62 -8.59
CA LYS A 76 4.20 18.72 -9.76
C LYS A 76 3.10 17.66 -9.58
N ASN A 77 3.49 16.38 -9.52
CA ASN A 77 2.59 15.24 -9.32
C ASN A 77 2.56 14.73 -7.86
N LYS A 78 3.15 15.48 -6.93
CA LYS A 78 3.21 15.13 -5.50
C LYS A 78 2.32 16.02 -4.65
N ILE A 79 1.89 15.48 -3.51
CA ILE A 79 1.14 16.16 -2.48
C ILE A 79 1.81 15.94 -1.13
N GLY A 80 1.69 16.90 -0.23
CA GLY A 80 2.28 16.80 1.10
C GLY A 80 1.59 17.61 2.16
N ILE A 81 2.01 17.40 3.42
CA ILE A 81 1.56 18.11 4.62
C ILE A 81 2.73 18.95 5.14
N GLN A 82 2.48 20.22 5.41
CA GLN A 82 3.48 21.14 5.92
C GLN A 82 2.88 22.09 6.97
N ASN A 83 3.70 22.42 7.97
CA ASN A 83 3.35 23.38 9.04
C ASN A 83 2.15 22.96 9.90
N ILE A 84 1.85 21.66 9.98
CA ILE A 84 0.73 21.12 10.75
C ILE A 84 1.21 20.02 11.70
N ASN A 85 0.68 20.07 12.92
CA ASN A 85 0.84 18.99 13.88
C ASN A 85 -0.26 17.93 13.64
N LEU A 86 0.15 16.74 13.20
CA LEU A 86 -0.78 15.63 12.93
C LEU A 86 -1.55 15.15 14.17
N ARG A 87 -1.03 15.36 15.38
CA ARG A 87 -1.76 14.99 16.62
C ARG A 87 -3.07 15.74 16.75
N ASN A 88 -3.08 17.01 16.33
CA ASN A 88 -4.26 17.88 16.38
C ASN A 88 -5.13 17.75 15.12
N ASN A 89 -4.58 17.19 14.04
CA ASN A 89 -5.20 17.12 12.72
C ASN A 89 -5.09 15.70 12.13
N LYS A 90 -5.51 14.69 12.89
CA LYS A 90 -5.37 13.27 12.50
C LYS A 90 -6.08 12.93 11.18
N ASN A 91 -7.15 13.66 10.84
CA ASN A 91 -7.89 13.51 9.58
C ASN A 91 -7.01 13.70 8.34
N LEU A 92 -5.94 14.52 8.41
CA LEU A 92 -5.03 14.75 7.29
C LEU A 92 -4.30 13.49 6.83
N ILE A 93 -4.19 12.47 7.70
CA ILE A 93 -3.59 11.19 7.33
C ILE A 93 -4.38 10.52 6.21
N PHE A 94 -5.73 10.60 6.25
CA PHE A 94 -6.58 10.04 5.19
C PHE A 94 -6.88 11.06 4.09
N GLU A 95 -7.02 12.32 4.44
CA GLU A 95 -7.32 13.39 3.50
C GLU A 95 -6.32 13.46 2.35
N ILE A 96 -5.03 13.25 2.64
CA ILE A 96 -3.99 13.26 1.60
C ILE A 96 -4.21 12.16 0.55
N PHE A 97 -4.69 10.98 0.95
CA PHE A 97 -5.02 9.88 0.05
C PHE A 97 -6.29 10.16 -0.75
N ILE A 98 -7.28 10.82 -0.12
CA ILE A 98 -8.50 11.26 -0.79
C ILE A 98 -8.16 12.25 -1.91
N GLU A 99 -7.31 13.23 -1.64
CA GLU A 99 -6.89 14.21 -2.65
C GLU A 99 -6.10 13.58 -3.82
N ILE A 100 -5.27 12.57 -3.56
CA ILE A 100 -4.65 11.76 -4.63
C ILE A 100 -5.74 11.05 -5.46
N GLY A 101 -6.74 10.49 -4.81
CA GLY A 101 -7.84 9.78 -5.46
C GLY A 101 -8.74 10.65 -6.33
N LYS A 102 -8.85 11.94 -6.02
CA LYS A 102 -9.58 12.96 -6.79
C LYS A 102 -8.79 13.47 -8.01
N SER A 103 -7.46 13.33 -8.00
CA SER A 103 -6.59 13.94 -9.01
C SER A 103 -6.09 12.92 -10.05
N LYS A 104 -6.14 13.32 -11.33
CA LYS A 104 -5.49 12.59 -12.41
C LYS A 104 -3.97 12.84 -12.46
N ILE A 105 -3.53 14.00 -11.95
CA ILE A 105 -2.15 14.47 -12.03
C ILE A 105 -1.36 14.07 -10.78
N ILE A 106 -1.94 14.30 -9.58
CA ILE A 106 -1.29 13.97 -8.32
C ILE A 106 -1.38 12.46 -8.11
N ASN A 107 -0.24 11.79 -7.99
CA ASN A 107 -0.17 10.34 -7.87
C ASN A 107 0.77 9.84 -6.78
N SER A 108 1.47 10.75 -6.09
CA SER A 108 2.39 10.37 -5.01
C SER A 108 2.42 11.39 -3.87
N ILE A 109 2.95 10.96 -2.72
CA ILE A 109 3.16 11.77 -1.53
C ILE A 109 4.64 12.17 -1.48
N ASP A 110 4.95 13.40 -1.06
CA ASP A 110 6.32 13.82 -0.89
C ASP A 110 7.03 13.08 0.26
N THR A 111 8.35 13.06 0.23
CA THR A 111 9.19 12.30 1.17
C THR A 111 9.07 12.80 2.61
N GLU A 112 8.93 14.11 2.80
CA GLU A 112 8.77 14.70 4.13
C GLU A 112 7.47 14.23 4.78
N THR A 113 6.37 14.22 4.01
CA THR A 113 5.07 13.76 4.46
C THR A 113 5.02 12.26 4.68
N LYS A 114 5.65 11.44 3.80
CA LYS A 114 5.80 10.00 4.05
C LYS A 114 6.48 9.74 5.40
N SER A 115 7.58 10.44 5.66
CA SER A 115 8.32 10.36 6.93
C SER A 115 7.49 10.86 8.11
N LEU A 116 6.73 11.95 7.94
CA LEU A 116 5.83 12.49 8.95
C LEU A 116 4.74 11.50 9.34
N ILE A 117 4.06 10.89 8.37
CA ILE A 117 3.03 9.88 8.61
C ILE A 117 3.62 8.68 9.34
N ARG A 118 4.75 8.14 8.90
CA ARG A 118 5.39 6.98 9.56
C ARG A 118 5.76 7.24 11.00
N ARG A 119 6.35 8.41 11.32
CA ARG A 119 6.68 8.78 12.71
C ARG A 119 5.45 8.95 13.58
N ASN A 120 4.31 9.27 12.99
CA ASN A 120 3.04 9.47 13.69
C ASN A 120 2.05 8.33 13.50
N ILE A 121 2.50 7.16 13.04
CA ILE A 121 1.62 6.03 12.68
C ILE A 121 0.78 5.52 13.88
N MET A 122 1.26 5.71 15.11
CA MET A 122 0.55 5.35 16.34
C MET A 122 -0.69 6.21 16.61
N LEU A 123 -0.88 7.32 15.89
CA LEU A 123 -2.10 8.11 15.93
C LEU A 123 -3.32 7.36 15.36
N ILE A 124 -3.06 6.33 14.53
CA ILE A 124 -4.09 5.39 14.05
C ILE A 124 -4.29 4.31 15.12
N ASP A 125 -4.84 4.71 16.23
CA ASP A 125 -5.14 3.89 17.39
C ASP A 125 -6.55 3.28 17.32
N LYS A 126 -6.99 2.62 18.40
CA LYS A 126 -8.31 2.02 18.50
C LYS A 126 -9.43 3.07 18.45
N GLU A 127 -9.20 4.24 19.02
CA GLU A 127 -10.17 5.36 18.99
C GLU A 127 -10.32 5.90 17.57
N PHE A 128 -9.21 6.11 16.86
CA PHE A 128 -9.21 6.51 15.44
C PHE A 128 -10.06 5.55 14.61
N ARG A 129 -9.84 4.24 14.74
CA ARG A 129 -10.58 3.23 13.94
C ARG A 129 -12.07 3.17 14.20
N ARG A 130 -12.52 3.62 15.39
CA ARG A 130 -13.94 3.58 15.80
C ARG A 130 -14.75 4.82 15.40
N LYS A 131 -14.09 5.91 15.01
CA LYS A 131 -14.77 7.15 14.64
C LYS A 131 -15.35 7.06 13.23
N ASP A 132 -16.63 7.34 13.09
CA ASP A 132 -17.33 7.37 11.80
C ASP A 132 -16.69 8.32 10.80
N THR A 133 -16.11 9.43 11.27
CA THR A 133 -15.38 10.36 10.41
C THR A 133 -14.27 9.67 9.61
N TYR A 134 -13.46 8.83 10.26
CA TYR A 134 -12.38 8.12 9.58
C TYR A 134 -12.87 6.92 8.78
N ALA A 135 -13.97 6.29 9.21
CA ALA A 135 -14.63 5.26 8.41
C ALA A 135 -15.14 5.83 7.08
N ASN A 136 -15.80 6.98 7.12
CA ASN A 136 -16.27 7.68 5.94
C ASN A 136 -15.11 8.13 5.03
N GLN A 137 -14.03 8.67 5.60
CA GLN A 137 -12.83 9.02 4.82
C GLN A 137 -12.21 7.78 4.16
N PHE A 138 -12.14 6.64 4.85
CA PHE A 138 -11.61 5.42 4.25
C PHE A 138 -12.52 4.91 3.12
N LEU A 139 -13.83 4.96 3.28
CA LEU A 139 -14.77 4.66 2.20
C LEU A 139 -14.61 5.62 1.01
N GLU A 140 -14.34 6.92 1.26
CA GLU A 140 -14.04 7.89 0.21
C GLU A 140 -12.74 7.52 -0.54
N ILE A 141 -11.70 7.07 0.18
CA ILE A 141 -10.49 6.52 -0.44
C ILE A 141 -10.83 5.34 -1.35
N LEU A 142 -11.64 4.39 -0.89
CA LEU A 142 -12.04 3.23 -1.70
C LEU A 142 -12.88 3.63 -2.93
N LYS A 143 -13.63 4.72 -2.85
CA LYS A 143 -14.39 5.32 -3.96
C LYS A 143 -13.54 6.21 -4.89
N SER A 144 -12.23 6.32 -4.67
CA SER A 144 -11.32 7.16 -5.46
C SER A 144 -11.51 6.98 -6.95
N LYS A 145 -11.64 8.07 -7.68
CA LYS A 145 -11.77 8.02 -9.15
C LYS A 145 -10.47 7.57 -9.83
N TYR A 146 -9.32 7.97 -9.29
CA TYR A 146 -7.99 7.69 -9.82
C TYR A 146 -7.09 7.02 -8.79
N ASN A 147 -6.07 6.32 -9.24
CA ASN A 147 -4.92 5.87 -8.46
C ASN A 147 -5.21 4.89 -7.29
N LEU A 148 -6.41 4.29 -7.15
CA LEU A 148 -6.77 3.49 -5.97
C LEU A 148 -5.72 2.43 -5.62
N SER A 149 -5.26 1.64 -6.60
CA SER A 149 -4.26 0.58 -6.34
C SER A 149 -2.92 1.15 -5.87
N SER A 150 -2.50 2.31 -6.39
CA SER A 150 -1.30 3.01 -5.94
C SER A 150 -1.48 3.56 -4.52
N ILE A 151 -2.65 4.14 -4.22
CA ILE A 151 -3.01 4.63 -2.90
C ILE A 151 -2.92 3.50 -1.86
N LEU A 152 -3.57 2.37 -2.11
CA LEU A 152 -3.56 1.23 -1.18
C LEU A 152 -2.14 0.67 -0.95
N ARG A 153 -1.31 0.59 -2.00
CA ARG A 153 0.10 0.21 -1.86
C ARG A 153 0.90 1.22 -1.04
N THR A 154 0.67 2.51 -1.26
CA THR A 154 1.32 3.56 -0.47
C THR A 154 0.87 3.51 0.98
N MET A 155 -0.43 3.35 1.26
CA MET A 155 -0.95 3.14 2.61
C MET A 155 -0.30 1.92 3.28
N LYS A 156 -0.15 0.80 2.56
CA LYS A 156 0.57 -0.39 3.05
C LYS A 156 2.03 -0.06 3.36
N SER A 157 2.76 0.56 2.45
CA SER A 157 4.19 0.86 2.63
C SER A 157 4.47 1.82 3.79
N LEU A 158 3.54 2.71 4.08
CA LEU A 158 3.60 3.64 5.22
C LEU A 158 3.12 3.03 6.55
N GLY A 159 2.55 1.83 6.53
CA GLY A 159 1.97 1.18 7.71
C GLY A 159 0.54 1.63 8.04
N VAL A 160 -0.02 2.54 7.26
CA VAL A 160 -1.36 3.13 7.49
C VAL A 160 -2.44 2.06 7.36
N LEU A 161 -2.37 1.21 6.34
CA LEU A 161 -3.38 0.19 6.07
C LEU A 161 -3.42 -0.86 7.19
N GLN A 162 -2.26 -1.32 7.66
CA GLN A 162 -2.12 -2.30 8.74
C GLN A 162 -2.61 -1.75 10.08
N LYS A 163 -2.35 -0.48 10.34
CA LYS A 163 -2.81 0.18 11.57
C LYS A 163 -4.31 0.42 11.55
N TYR A 164 -4.86 0.72 10.38
CA TYR A 164 -6.30 0.95 10.25
C TYR A 164 -7.11 -0.35 10.19
N ILE A 165 -6.61 -1.36 9.48
CA ILE A 165 -7.19 -2.71 9.39
C ILE A 165 -6.15 -3.70 9.92
N PRO A 166 -6.13 -3.98 11.25
CA PRO A 166 -5.11 -4.86 11.84
C PRO A 166 -5.08 -6.27 11.25
N GLU A 167 -6.23 -6.77 10.79
CA GLU A 167 -6.36 -8.06 10.16
C GLU A 167 -5.54 -8.15 8.86
N PHE A 168 -5.36 -7.03 8.17
CA PHE A 168 -4.56 -6.94 6.95
C PHE A 168 -3.06 -7.18 7.20
N ASP A 169 -2.56 -6.90 8.42
CA ASP A 169 -1.16 -7.12 8.80
C ASP A 169 -0.77 -8.61 8.71
N SER A 170 -1.72 -9.49 8.99
CA SER A 170 -1.48 -10.94 8.94
C SER A 170 -1.16 -11.46 7.53
N VAL A 171 -1.70 -10.81 6.49
CA VAL A 171 -1.55 -11.25 5.09
C VAL A 171 -0.41 -10.56 4.33
N ILE A 172 0.21 -9.53 4.92
CA ILE A 172 1.33 -8.81 4.30
C ILE A 172 2.53 -9.74 4.14
N GLY A 173 3.04 -9.79 2.90
CA GLY A 173 4.18 -10.63 2.56
C GLY A 173 3.92 -12.13 2.70
N GLN A 174 2.69 -12.54 3.06
CA GLN A 174 2.33 -13.94 3.14
C GLN A 174 2.34 -14.56 1.75
N MET A 175 3.13 -15.59 1.59
CA MET A 175 3.23 -16.37 0.36
C MET A 175 2.70 -17.79 0.62
N GLN A 176 1.99 -18.34 -0.33
CA GLN A 176 1.67 -19.76 -0.38
C GLN A 176 2.78 -20.49 -1.15
N PHE A 177 3.42 -21.46 -0.51
CA PHE A 177 4.48 -22.24 -1.14
C PHE A 177 3.86 -23.33 -2.03
N ASP A 178 3.56 -22.95 -3.27
CA ASP A 178 3.13 -23.85 -4.33
C ASP A 178 3.50 -23.30 -5.71
N LEU A 179 3.27 -24.09 -6.75
CA LEU A 179 3.64 -23.75 -8.13
C LEU A 179 2.74 -22.70 -8.79
N PHE A 180 1.58 -22.39 -8.20
CA PHE A 180 0.52 -21.59 -8.84
C PHE A 180 0.46 -20.15 -8.30
N HIS A 181 0.94 -19.89 -7.08
CA HIS A 181 0.85 -18.59 -6.45
C HIS A 181 2.13 -17.77 -6.65
N VAL A 182 2.13 -16.90 -7.65
CA VAL A 182 3.25 -16.02 -8.00
C VAL A 182 3.32 -14.77 -7.12
N TYR A 183 2.19 -14.41 -6.48
CA TYR A 183 2.04 -13.18 -5.70
C TYR A 183 1.80 -13.47 -4.23
N THR A 184 2.25 -12.56 -3.37
CA THR A 184 1.83 -12.54 -1.96
C THR A 184 0.35 -12.23 -1.85
N VAL A 185 -0.29 -12.63 -0.75
CA VAL A 185 -1.74 -12.47 -0.54
C VAL A 185 -2.17 -11.01 -0.63
N ASP A 186 -1.40 -10.10 -0.04
CA ASP A 186 -1.65 -8.65 -0.12
C ASP A 186 -1.56 -8.10 -1.56
N GLU A 187 -0.55 -8.49 -2.33
CA GLU A 187 -0.43 -8.07 -3.73
C GLU A 187 -1.52 -8.69 -4.61
N HIS A 188 -1.90 -9.94 -4.34
CA HIS A 188 -3.04 -10.57 -5.00
C HIS A 188 -4.33 -9.80 -4.69
N THR A 189 -4.58 -9.45 -3.45
CA THR A 189 -5.74 -8.64 -3.03
C THR A 189 -5.80 -7.30 -3.77
N PHE A 190 -4.68 -6.58 -3.88
CA PHE A 190 -4.66 -5.31 -4.63
C PHE A 190 -4.92 -5.51 -6.13
N LYS A 191 -4.49 -6.62 -6.72
CA LYS A 191 -4.82 -6.97 -8.10
C LYS A 191 -6.30 -7.27 -8.28
N VAL A 192 -6.91 -8.01 -7.36
CA VAL A 192 -8.35 -8.28 -7.37
C VAL A 192 -9.13 -6.97 -7.33
N VAL A 193 -8.84 -6.08 -6.37
CA VAL A 193 -9.48 -4.76 -6.27
C VAL A 193 -9.31 -3.96 -7.57
N ARG A 194 -8.12 -3.97 -8.16
CA ARG A 194 -7.87 -3.29 -9.44
C ARG A 194 -8.71 -3.88 -10.58
N ASN A 195 -8.75 -5.19 -10.69
CA ASN A 195 -9.47 -5.87 -11.76
C ASN A 195 -10.99 -5.67 -11.64
N MET A 196 -11.55 -5.82 -10.43
CA MET A 196 -12.98 -5.52 -10.17
C MET A 196 -13.32 -4.09 -10.58
N ARG A 197 -12.43 -3.14 -10.29
CA ARG A 197 -12.66 -1.75 -10.68
C ARG A 197 -12.57 -1.55 -12.19
N GLN A 198 -11.64 -2.20 -12.87
CA GLN A 198 -11.56 -2.18 -14.34
C GLN A 198 -12.82 -2.77 -14.98
N MET A 199 -13.32 -3.88 -14.46
CA MET A 199 -14.60 -4.49 -14.92
C MET A 199 -15.78 -3.53 -14.76
N LYS A 200 -15.80 -2.71 -13.70
CA LYS A 200 -16.83 -1.67 -13.52
C LYS A 200 -16.73 -0.53 -14.54
N LEU A 201 -15.49 -0.14 -14.89
CA LEU A 201 -15.23 1.06 -15.70
C LEU A 201 -15.14 0.79 -17.19
N SER A 202 -14.83 -0.44 -17.61
CA SER A 202 -14.63 -0.82 -19.00
C SER A 202 -15.53 -2.00 -19.39
N LYS A 203 -16.28 -1.82 -20.46
CA LYS A 203 -16.98 -2.94 -21.12
C LYS A 203 -15.95 -3.73 -21.92
N GLN A 204 -15.28 -4.68 -21.28
CA GLN A 204 -14.37 -5.59 -21.98
C GLN A 204 -15.18 -6.73 -22.60
N PRO A 205 -14.97 -7.08 -23.88
CA PRO A 205 -15.62 -8.24 -24.50
C PRO A 205 -15.31 -9.52 -23.70
N GLY A 206 -16.34 -10.34 -23.44
CA GLY A 206 -16.22 -11.58 -22.67
C GLY A 206 -16.38 -11.44 -21.16
N PHE A 207 -16.69 -10.22 -20.65
CA PHE A 207 -16.95 -9.94 -19.23
C PHE A 207 -18.29 -9.22 -19.02
N GLU A 208 -19.27 -9.47 -19.89
CA GLU A 208 -20.57 -8.78 -19.88
C GLU A 208 -21.35 -9.07 -18.59
N LEU A 209 -21.34 -10.34 -18.13
CA LEU A 209 -22.02 -10.76 -16.91
C LEU A 209 -21.39 -10.13 -15.67
N GLU A 210 -20.07 -10.15 -15.58
CA GLU A 210 -19.33 -9.56 -14.46
C GLU A 210 -19.57 -8.06 -14.40
N HIS A 211 -19.60 -7.39 -15.55
CA HIS A 211 -19.91 -5.96 -15.63
C HIS A 211 -21.32 -5.65 -15.14
N GLU A 212 -22.31 -6.46 -15.54
CA GLU A 212 -23.69 -6.31 -15.09
C GLU A 212 -23.82 -6.53 -13.57
N LEU A 213 -23.20 -7.59 -13.03
CA LEU A 213 -23.23 -7.92 -11.61
C LEU A 213 -22.57 -6.81 -10.77
N ILE A 214 -21.40 -6.33 -11.17
CA ILE A 214 -20.69 -5.26 -10.45
C ILE A 214 -21.49 -3.96 -10.44
N ASN A 215 -22.17 -3.64 -11.54
CA ASN A 215 -23.02 -2.44 -11.60
C ASN A 215 -24.30 -2.57 -10.74
N LYS A 216 -24.83 -3.78 -10.58
CA LYS A 216 -25.93 -4.05 -9.63
C LYS A 216 -25.50 -3.89 -8.19
N LEU A 217 -24.28 -4.31 -7.83
CA LEU A 217 -23.69 -4.15 -6.47
C LEU A 217 -23.38 -2.69 -6.10
N SER A 218 -23.25 -1.80 -7.06
CA SER A 218 -22.88 -0.40 -6.82
C SER A 218 -24.01 0.48 -6.25
N LYS A 219 -25.17 -0.11 -5.96
CA LYS A 219 -26.30 0.57 -5.31
C LYS A 219 -26.35 0.36 -3.79
N ILE A 220 -25.33 -0.29 -3.23
CA ILE A 220 -25.14 -0.43 -1.77
C ILE A 220 -24.06 0.60 -1.30
#